data_f5473204e1c8fdf4a4077a64e75a810a
#
_entry.id   f5473204e1c8fdf4a4077a64e75a810a
#
_cell.length_a   1.000
_cell.length_b   1.000
_cell.length_c   1.000
_cell.angle_alpha   90.00
_cell.angle_beta   90.00
_cell.angle_gamma   90.00
#
_symmetry.space_group_name_H-M   'P 1'
#
loop_
_entity.id
_entity.type
_entity.pdbx_description
1 polymer ?
#
loop_
_entity_poly.entity_id
_entity_poly.type
_entity_poly.pdbx_seq_one_letter_code
_entity_poly.pdbx_strand_id
1 'polypeptide(L)'
;MKKTAAALALVLLLLAGACSACALELKTQGIRSFDDNMLTVNAETGGTLTIEAVSGTVPLKNPVTGLAIPAGKTEILWDGLTDGGEPLQQGKLTLRAVLEHSDGTREETSITTATARPRSAAVCCLPAAESVYLDGKTPLRIEVGVSGTGTCELSIASKDNPEEELWHMKDANGQKHPVVFWWDGRNKHHGICEPGKYILSAYTSVCRERIARAEVTLLAEPEPEPELTVTGSLIPADLSDDAAVWEALTAPVAVGAGEEGNGLYIVSEKSASSPKAGTCSCRTVGVAVLEICGDGWVKVGAWRQPDGAYIEGYVKEDKLRMIRPNTRYGILLDKKEQMMTVYEYGKPIGTVLVSTGLVDEKHPKADTHSGVYLLGTRMAGFERDGHTYLYPIRIDGSNLIHQMGYAVHNGERSFEEEMKLLGSKASHGCIRVDPRITEAGNGINSWWIWTHLPHDTKIIITPEE
;
A
#
# COMPACT_ATOMS: atom_id res chain seq x y z
N MET A 1 -41.55 26.65 62.76
CA MET A 1 -40.59 26.59 61.70
C MET A 1 -39.96 25.17 61.56
N LYS A 2 -40.75 24.09 61.49
CA LYS A 2 -40.23 22.70 61.25
C LYS A 2 -41.09 21.83 60.33
N LYS A 3 -41.95 22.44 59.51
CA LYS A 3 -42.81 21.69 58.56
C LYS A 3 -42.60 21.98 57.06
N THR A 4 -41.63 22.83 56.71
CA THR A 4 -41.34 23.18 55.30
C THR A 4 -40.09 22.50 54.75
N ALA A 5 -39.30 21.80 55.57
CA ALA A 5 -38.07 21.10 55.09
C ALA A 5 -38.34 19.66 54.62
N ALA A 6 -39.48 19.05 54.98
CA ALA A 6 -39.77 17.67 54.55
C ALA A 6 -40.40 17.53 53.16
N ALA A 7 -41.01 18.61 52.67
CA ALA A 7 -41.61 18.59 51.29
C ALA A 7 -40.62 18.83 50.16
N LEU A 8 -39.48 19.49 50.45
CA LEU A 8 -38.43 19.73 49.43
C LEU A 8 -37.50 18.51 49.22
N ALA A 9 -37.37 17.66 50.24
CA ALA A 9 -36.57 16.43 50.16
C ALA A 9 -37.29 15.33 49.36
N LEU A 10 -38.63 15.32 49.32
CA LEU A 10 -39.40 14.31 48.60
C LEU A 10 -39.49 14.60 47.11
N VAL A 11 -39.41 15.88 46.68
CA VAL A 11 -39.38 16.26 45.24
C VAL A 11 -37.99 16.06 44.63
N LEU A 12 -36.92 16.16 45.43
CA LEU A 12 -35.54 15.85 44.96
C LEU A 12 -35.26 14.34 44.88
N LEU A 13 -35.97 13.50 45.62
CA LEU A 13 -35.85 12.03 45.52
C LEU A 13 -36.67 11.43 44.38
N LEU A 14 -37.67 12.14 43.87
CA LEU A 14 -38.45 11.72 42.68
C LEU A 14 -37.79 12.13 41.36
N LEU A 15 -36.83 13.06 41.35
CA LEU A 15 -36.01 13.43 40.19
C LEU A 15 -34.71 12.65 40.10
N ALA A 16 -34.32 11.91 41.14
CA ALA A 16 -33.14 11.02 41.11
C ALA A 16 -33.46 9.54 40.71
N GLY A 17 -34.72 9.25 40.40
CA GLY A 17 -35.20 7.89 40.08
C GLY A 17 -35.41 7.60 38.60
N ALA A 18 -35.17 8.56 37.72
CA ALA A 18 -35.04 8.29 36.30
C ALA A 18 -33.58 8.04 35.97
N CYS A 19 -33.03 6.93 36.46
CA CYS A 19 -31.92 6.29 35.82
C CYS A 19 -32.48 5.85 34.46
N SER A 20 -32.25 6.66 33.44
CA SER A 20 -32.52 6.34 32.07
C SER A 20 -31.88 4.95 31.81
N ALA A 21 -32.70 3.91 31.77
CA ALA A 21 -32.25 2.66 31.16
C ALA A 21 -31.64 3.08 29.83
N CYS A 22 -30.39 2.67 29.56
CA CYS A 22 -29.76 2.98 28.29
C CYS A 22 -30.59 2.28 27.22
N ALA A 23 -31.40 3.04 26.50
CA ALA A 23 -32.37 2.52 25.54
C ALA A 23 -31.64 1.82 24.37
N LEU A 24 -30.39 2.19 24.13
CA LEU A 24 -29.50 1.56 23.13
C LEU A 24 -28.24 1.02 23.82
N GLU A 25 -27.95 -0.26 23.65
CA GLU A 25 -26.77 -0.92 24.20
C GLU A 25 -25.98 -1.62 23.06
N LEU A 26 -24.65 -1.41 23.04
CA LEU A 26 -23.73 -2.09 22.10
C LEU A 26 -22.75 -2.97 22.90
N LYS A 27 -22.53 -4.21 22.44
CA LYS A 27 -21.61 -5.18 23.04
C LYS A 27 -20.76 -5.88 22.00
N THR A 28 -19.50 -6.19 22.34
CA THR A 28 -18.63 -7.13 21.62
C THR A 28 -17.61 -7.73 22.61
N GLN A 29 -17.04 -8.89 22.25
CA GLN A 29 -15.98 -9.54 23.05
C GLN A 29 -14.57 -9.10 22.67
N GLY A 30 -14.43 -8.18 21.74
CA GLY A 30 -13.18 -7.75 21.12
C GLY A 30 -13.24 -7.95 19.60
N ILE A 31 -12.28 -7.36 18.91
CA ILE A 31 -12.22 -7.40 17.45
C ILE A 31 -10.89 -7.99 17.01
N ARG A 32 -10.95 -8.92 16.04
CA ARG A 32 -9.77 -9.45 15.34
C ARG A 32 -10.04 -9.43 13.84
N SER A 33 -9.16 -8.83 13.07
CA SER A 33 -9.27 -8.83 11.62
C SER A 33 -9.17 -10.25 11.05
N PHE A 34 -9.97 -10.51 10.03
CA PHE A 34 -10.15 -11.80 9.35
C PHE A 34 -10.85 -12.90 10.20
N ASP A 35 -11.55 -12.48 11.28
CA ASP A 35 -12.45 -13.34 12.04
C ASP A 35 -13.89 -12.81 11.94
N ASP A 36 -14.86 -13.66 12.27
CA ASP A 36 -16.25 -13.28 12.41
C ASP A 36 -16.49 -12.65 13.79
N ASN A 37 -16.37 -11.32 13.86
CA ASN A 37 -16.57 -10.60 15.11
C ASN A 37 -18.06 -10.27 15.29
N MET A 38 -18.66 -10.75 16.37
CA MET A 38 -20.04 -10.47 16.68
C MET A 38 -20.20 -9.13 17.38
N LEU A 39 -20.96 -8.21 16.78
CA LEU A 39 -21.48 -7.01 17.41
C LEU A 39 -22.94 -7.26 17.82
N THR A 40 -23.26 -7.06 19.07
CA THR A 40 -24.63 -7.23 19.59
C THR A 40 -25.18 -5.87 19.96
N VAL A 41 -26.32 -5.52 19.37
CA VAL A 41 -27.08 -4.29 19.67
C VAL A 41 -28.38 -4.69 20.34
N ASN A 42 -28.69 -4.07 21.49
CA ASN A 42 -30.01 -4.15 22.10
C ASN A 42 -30.66 -2.77 22.06
N ALA A 43 -31.87 -2.68 21.51
CA ALA A 43 -32.64 -1.47 21.38
C ALA A 43 -34.05 -1.65 21.97
N GLU A 44 -34.56 -0.69 22.72
CA GLU A 44 -35.93 -0.77 23.24
C GLU A 44 -36.98 -0.60 22.13
N THR A 45 -36.66 0.22 21.14
CA THR A 45 -37.50 0.47 19.97
C THR A 45 -36.72 0.24 18.67
N GLY A 46 -37.39 -0.12 17.61
CA GLY A 46 -36.77 -0.28 16.30
C GLY A 46 -36.38 1.05 15.67
N GLY A 47 -35.45 1.02 14.73
CA GLY A 47 -34.98 2.19 14.02
C GLY A 47 -33.95 1.87 12.95
N THR A 48 -33.27 2.89 12.44
CA THR A 48 -32.18 2.78 11.47
C THR A 48 -30.84 2.90 12.19
N LEU A 49 -30.06 1.84 12.21
CA LEU A 49 -28.79 1.72 12.93
C LEU A 49 -27.61 2.05 12.03
N THR A 50 -26.69 2.86 12.55
CA THR A 50 -25.33 3.04 12.02
C THR A 50 -24.33 2.75 13.13
N ILE A 51 -23.27 1.98 12.82
CA ILE A 51 -22.15 1.75 13.75
C ILE A 51 -20.89 2.26 13.07
N GLU A 52 -20.14 3.09 13.79
CA GLU A 52 -18.85 3.64 13.38
C GLU A 52 -17.73 3.03 14.23
N ALA A 53 -16.65 2.62 13.59
CA ALA A 53 -15.42 2.15 14.25
C ALA A 53 -14.33 3.23 14.12
N VAL A 54 -13.78 3.67 15.26
CA VAL A 54 -12.82 4.77 15.34
C VAL A 54 -11.61 4.34 16.16
N SER A 55 -10.39 4.70 15.72
CA SER A 55 -9.17 4.59 16.52
C SER A 55 -8.67 6.00 16.85
N GLY A 56 -8.71 6.38 18.12
CA GLY A 56 -8.46 7.76 18.53
C GLY A 56 -9.45 8.72 17.84
N THR A 57 -8.95 9.58 16.96
CA THR A 57 -9.77 10.53 16.18
C THR A 57 -9.97 10.09 14.72
N VAL A 58 -9.44 8.93 14.32
CA VAL A 58 -9.46 8.46 12.93
C VAL A 58 -10.61 7.50 12.70
N PRO A 59 -11.61 7.84 11.87
CA PRO A 59 -12.61 6.91 11.39
C PRO A 59 -11.93 5.78 10.59
N LEU A 60 -12.30 4.54 10.88
CA LEU A 60 -11.73 3.38 10.20
C LEU A 60 -12.74 2.69 9.28
N LYS A 61 -13.98 2.59 9.74
CA LYS A 61 -15.10 1.95 9.01
C LYS A 61 -16.43 2.28 9.66
N ASN A 62 -17.48 2.18 8.86
CA ASN A 62 -18.84 1.96 9.33
C ASN A 62 -19.21 0.49 9.14
N PRO A 63 -19.02 -0.40 10.16
CA PRO A 63 -19.43 -1.80 10.06
C PRO A 63 -20.88 -1.97 9.68
N VAL A 64 -21.71 -0.97 10.02
CA VAL A 64 -23.12 -0.89 9.68
C VAL A 64 -23.47 0.53 9.25
N THR A 65 -24.18 0.68 8.16
CA THR A 65 -24.73 1.98 7.71
C THR A 65 -26.19 1.79 7.32
N GLY A 66 -27.10 2.50 8.01
CA GLY A 66 -28.51 2.56 7.65
C GLY A 66 -29.25 1.23 7.73
N LEU A 67 -28.86 0.31 8.61
CA LEU A 67 -29.52 -0.97 8.82
C LEU A 67 -30.82 -0.79 9.62
N ALA A 68 -31.97 -1.14 9.06
CA ALA A 68 -33.21 -1.20 9.82
C ALA A 68 -33.17 -2.36 10.82
N ILE A 69 -33.34 -2.08 12.11
CA ILE A 69 -33.39 -3.08 13.17
C ILE A 69 -34.71 -3.03 13.93
N PRO A 70 -35.22 -4.19 14.39
CA PRO A 70 -36.39 -4.24 15.27
C PRO A 70 -36.01 -3.85 16.71
N ALA A 71 -37.01 -3.67 17.56
CA ALA A 71 -36.80 -3.68 19.01
C ALA A 71 -36.23 -5.04 19.46
N GLY A 72 -35.39 -5.02 20.49
CA GLY A 72 -34.74 -6.21 21.04
C GLY A 72 -33.30 -6.38 20.59
N LYS A 73 -32.84 -7.63 20.53
CA LYS A 73 -31.47 -8.01 20.21
C LYS A 73 -31.27 -8.15 18.70
N THR A 74 -30.24 -7.45 18.18
CA THR A 74 -29.74 -7.64 16.81
C THR A 74 -28.26 -8.03 16.87
N GLU A 75 -27.88 -9.05 16.10
CA GLU A 75 -26.52 -9.55 15.96
C GLU A 75 -25.98 -9.22 14.56
N ILE A 76 -24.77 -8.68 14.50
CA ILE A 76 -24.11 -8.20 13.30
C ILE A 76 -22.72 -8.79 13.25
N LEU A 77 -22.35 -9.39 12.13
CA LEU A 77 -21.01 -9.89 11.89
C LEU A 77 -20.16 -8.83 11.18
N TRP A 78 -18.95 -8.63 11.67
CA TRP A 78 -17.95 -7.77 11.07
C TRP A 78 -16.60 -8.50 10.98
N ASP A 79 -15.96 -8.47 9.82
CA ASP A 79 -14.67 -9.13 9.56
C ASP A 79 -13.46 -8.38 10.16
N GLY A 80 -13.69 -7.26 10.87
CA GLY A 80 -12.64 -6.47 11.51
C GLY A 80 -11.72 -5.76 10.54
N LEU A 81 -12.17 -5.44 9.31
CA LEU A 81 -11.42 -4.69 8.34
C LEU A 81 -11.90 -3.23 8.24
N THR A 82 -11.02 -2.33 7.83
CA THR A 82 -11.37 -0.95 7.49
C THR A 82 -12.17 -0.88 6.18
N ASP A 83 -12.66 0.31 5.81
CA ASP A 83 -13.35 0.50 4.52
C ASP A 83 -12.47 0.18 3.30
N GLY A 84 -11.15 0.39 3.42
CA GLY A 84 -10.17 -0.01 2.41
C GLY A 84 -9.75 -1.48 2.46
N GLY A 85 -10.36 -2.31 3.31
CA GLY A 85 -9.97 -3.72 3.49
C GLY A 85 -8.67 -3.90 4.29
N GLU A 86 -8.14 -2.84 4.91
CA GLU A 86 -6.95 -2.88 5.75
C GLU A 86 -7.25 -3.58 7.08
N PRO A 87 -6.40 -4.52 7.55
CA PRO A 87 -6.57 -5.14 8.85
C PRO A 87 -6.30 -4.14 9.99
N LEU A 88 -7.15 -4.17 11.00
CA LEU A 88 -6.95 -3.39 12.22
C LEU A 88 -5.67 -3.82 12.93
N GLN A 89 -4.86 -2.86 13.32
CA GLN A 89 -3.69 -3.12 14.14
C GLN A 89 -4.08 -3.36 15.60
N GLN A 90 -3.25 -4.09 16.34
CA GLN A 90 -3.48 -4.33 17.77
C GLN A 90 -3.54 -3.01 18.56
N GLY A 91 -4.54 -2.87 19.44
CA GLY A 91 -4.71 -1.67 20.23
C GLY A 91 -6.13 -1.54 20.82
N LYS A 92 -6.58 -0.30 20.96
CA LYS A 92 -7.94 0.04 21.37
C LYS A 92 -8.75 0.56 20.18
N LEU A 93 -10.02 0.26 20.19
CA LEU A 93 -11.01 0.66 19.19
C LEU A 93 -12.25 1.17 19.90
N THR A 94 -12.77 2.31 19.49
CA THR A 94 -14.08 2.80 19.93
C THR A 94 -15.11 2.46 18.84
N LEU A 95 -16.19 1.81 19.25
CA LEU A 95 -17.37 1.58 18.42
C LEU A 95 -18.47 2.53 18.91
N ARG A 96 -19.01 3.35 17.99
CA ARG A 96 -20.13 4.25 18.25
C ARG A 96 -21.34 3.76 17.48
N ALA A 97 -22.44 3.50 18.16
CA ALA A 97 -23.71 3.15 17.54
C ALA A 97 -24.69 4.32 17.66
N VAL A 98 -25.35 4.60 16.54
CA VAL A 98 -26.40 5.62 16.42
C VAL A 98 -27.65 4.93 15.89
N LEU A 99 -28.77 5.08 16.57
CA LEU A 99 -30.09 4.60 16.17
C LEU A 99 -31.01 5.79 15.91
N GLU A 100 -31.48 5.92 14.67
CA GLU A 100 -32.44 6.95 14.26
C GLU A 100 -33.84 6.33 14.18
N HIS A 101 -34.80 6.92 14.90
CA HIS A 101 -36.19 6.47 14.94
C HIS A 101 -37.02 7.13 13.83
N SER A 102 -38.17 6.55 13.53
CA SER A 102 -39.09 7.05 12.49
C SER A 102 -39.66 8.45 12.78
N ASP A 103 -39.63 8.89 14.04
CA ASP A 103 -40.06 10.22 14.45
C ASP A 103 -38.93 11.27 14.39
N GLY A 104 -37.72 10.86 13.93
CA GLY A 104 -36.55 11.73 13.84
C GLY A 104 -35.76 11.85 15.14
N THR A 105 -36.15 11.17 16.21
CA THR A 105 -35.33 11.11 17.43
C THR A 105 -34.12 10.20 17.25
N ARG A 106 -33.09 10.42 18.06
CA ARG A 106 -31.79 9.78 17.88
C ARG A 106 -31.24 9.30 19.21
N GLU A 107 -30.80 8.07 19.27
CA GLU A 107 -30.11 7.47 20.40
C GLU A 107 -28.66 7.15 20.04
N GLU A 108 -27.74 7.38 20.96
CA GLU A 108 -26.31 7.10 20.75
C GLU A 108 -25.73 6.34 21.93
N THR A 109 -24.84 5.40 21.61
CA THR A 109 -24.02 4.70 22.61
C THR A 109 -22.62 4.45 22.06
N SER A 110 -21.65 4.29 22.93
CA SER A 110 -20.29 3.94 22.51
C SER A 110 -19.64 2.98 23.50
N ILE A 111 -18.80 2.10 22.96
CA ILE A 111 -17.94 1.22 23.75
C ILE A 111 -16.51 1.30 23.25
N THR A 112 -15.55 1.18 24.17
CA THR A 112 -14.15 0.96 23.81
C THR A 112 -13.82 -0.51 24.01
N THR A 113 -13.29 -1.14 22.98
CA THR A 113 -12.91 -2.55 22.97
C THR A 113 -11.46 -2.73 22.56
N ALA A 114 -10.88 -3.91 22.80
CA ALA A 114 -9.54 -4.25 22.34
C ALA A 114 -9.59 -4.80 20.92
N THR A 115 -8.61 -4.40 20.11
CA THR A 115 -8.27 -5.10 18.86
C THR A 115 -7.12 -6.05 19.12
N ALA A 116 -7.30 -7.32 18.77
CA ALA A 116 -6.24 -8.32 18.82
C ALA A 116 -5.33 -8.19 17.57
N ARG A 117 -4.15 -8.83 17.64
CA ARG A 117 -3.32 -8.96 16.44
C ARG A 117 -4.13 -9.64 15.33
N PRO A 118 -4.09 -9.14 14.08
CA PRO A 118 -4.80 -9.73 12.96
C PRO A 118 -4.52 -11.24 12.83
N ARG A 119 -5.53 -12.00 12.42
CA ARG A 119 -5.31 -13.37 11.97
C ARG A 119 -4.38 -13.35 10.77
N SER A 120 -3.47 -14.33 10.67
CA SER A 120 -2.60 -14.41 9.51
C SER A 120 -3.42 -14.80 8.27
N ALA A 121 -3.55 -13.89 7.32
CA ALA A 121 -4.26 -14.09 6.07
C ALA A 121 -3.46 -13.53 4.89
N ALA A 122 -3.53 -14.16 3.73
CA ALA A 122 -3.00 -13.58 2.50
C ALA A 122 -3.89 -12.38 2.08
N VAL A 123 -3.28 -11.23 1.83
CA VAL A 123 -3.99 -9.99 1.55
C VAL A 123 -3.78 -9.50 0.11
N CYS A 124 -2.71 -9.92 -0.54
CA CYS A 124 -2.49 -9.71 -1.97
C CYS A 124 -1.62 -10.81 -2.57
N CYS A 125 -1.75 -10.99 -3.88
CA CYS A 125 -0.90 -11.86 -4.71
C CYS A 125 -0.52 -11.05 -5.95
N LEU A 126 0.75 -10.69 -6.09
CA LEU A 126 1.22 -9.72 -7.08
C LEU A 126 2.32 -10.36 -7.94
N PRO A 127 1.99 -10.92 -9.11
CA PRO A 127 2.99 -11.29 -10.10
C PRO A 127 3.66 -10.03 -10.65
N ALA A 128 4.96 -10.09 -10.91
CA ALA A 128 5.73 -8.97 -11.45
C ALA A 128 5.32 -8.60 -12.89
N ALA A 129 4.69 -9.52 -13.62
CA ALA A 129 4.15 -9.31 -14.96
C ALA A 129 2.81 -10.01 -15.14
N GLU A 130 1.90 -9.42 -15.93
CA GLU A 130 0.61 -10.03 -16.28
C GLU A 130 0.75 -11.06 -17.41
N SER A 131 1.79 -10.92 -18.24
CA SER A 131 2.14 -11.85 -19.31
C SER A 131 3.63 -12.14 -19.25
N VAL A 132 4.01 -13.40 -19.43
CA VAL A 132 5.40 -13.82 -19.33
C VAL A 132 5.64 -15.10 -20.14
N TYR A 133 6.82 -15.21 -20.74
CA TYR A 133 7.32 -16.48 -21.29
C TYR A 133 8.18 -17.18 -20.23
N LEU A 134 7.87 -18.43 -19.95
CA LEU A 134 8.61 -19.24 -18.96
C LEU A 134 9.08 -20.55 -19.61
N ASP A 135 10.38 -20.78 -19.57
CA ASP A 135 11.07 -21.94 -20.18
C ASP A 135 11.81 -22.81 -19.17
N GLY A 136 11.55 -22.59 -17.88
CA GLY A 136 12.23 -23.28 -16.79
C GLY A 136 13.58 -22.68 -16.38
N LYS A 137 13.95 -21.49 -16.89
CA LYS A 137 15.23 -20.82 -16.59
C LYS A 137 15.05 -19.49 -15.87
N THR A 138 14.20 -18.64 -16.41
CA THR A 138 13.95 -17.32 -15.81
C THR A 138 12.59 -17.34 -15.10
N PRO A 139 12.56 -17.36 -13.77
CA PRO A 139 11.30 -17.49 -13.05
C PRO A 139 10.55 -16.17 -12.95
N LEU A 140 9.21 -16.25 -12.96
CA LEU A 140 8.31 -15.17 -12.58
C LEU A 140 8.41 -14.92 -11.08
N ARG A 141 8.63 -13.67 -10.70
CA ARG A 141 8.55 -13.20 -9.31
C ARG A 141 7.09 -12.97 -8.93
N ILE A 142 6.66 -13.53 -7.81
CA ILE A 142 5.31 -13.38 -7.27
C ILE A 142 5.42 -12.95 -5.81
N GLU A 143 4.94 -11.76 -5.48
CA GLU A 143 4.88 -11.27 -4.11
C GLU A 143 3.55 -11.57 -3.48
N VAL A 144 3.56 -12.10 -2.25
CA VAL A 144 2.34 -12.34 -1.46
C VAL A 144 2.44 -11.55 -0.17
N GLY A 145 1.53 -10.59 0.00
CA GLY A 145 1.35 -9.88 1.26
C GLY A 145 0.58 -10.74 2.26
N VAL A 146 1.01 -10.72 3.53
CA VAL A 146 0.36 -11.45 4.61
C VAL A 146 0.16 -10.52 5.80
N SER A 147 -1.02 -10.54 6.41
CA SER A 147 -1.39 -9.62 7.51
C SER A 147 -0.79 -9.96 8.88
N GLY A 148 -0.21 -11.13 9.05
CA GLY A 148 0.30 -11.61 10.32
C GLY A 148 1.50 -12.53 10.13
N THR A 149 1.74 -13.40 11.09
CA THR A 149 2.80 -14.42 11.04
C THR A 149 2.18 -15.78 10.76
N GLY A 150 2.72 -16.53 9.82
CA GLY A 150 2.23 -17.88 9.48
C GLY A 150 2.85 -18.36 8.18
N THR A 151 2.73 -19.64 7.91
CA THR A 151 3.17 -20.22 6.65
C THR A 151 2.26 -19.73 5.53
N CYS A 152 2.86 -19.08 4.54
CA CYS A 152 2.20 -18.70 3.30
C CYS A 152 2.32 -19.82 2.28
N GLU A 153 1.25 -20.10 1.57
CA GLU A 153 1.18 -21.11 0.53
C GLU A 153 0.72 -20.44 -0.76
N LEU A 154 1.33 -20.81 -1.89
CA LEU A 154 0.94 -20.39 -3.24
C LEU A 154 0.65 -21.62 -4.08
N SER A 155 -0.53 -21.65 -4.69
CA SER A 155 -0.99 -22.69 -5.62
C SER A 155 -1.23 -22.05 -6.99
N ILE A 156 -0.90 -22.78 -8.06
CA ILE A 156 -1.12 -22.36 -9.44
C ILE A 156 -1.93 -23.42 -10.16
N ALA A 157 -2.96 -22.98 -10.87
CA ALA A 157 -3.83 -23.82 -11.69
C ALA A 157 -4.07 -23.17 -13.06
N SER A 158 -4.35 -23.96 -14.09
CA SER A 158 -4.84 -23.42 -15.37
C SER A 158 -6.22 -22.79 -15.13
N LYS A 159 -6.50 -21.68 -15.81
CA LYS A 159 -7.83 -21.05 -15.79
C LYS A 159 -8.90 -21.95 -16.41
N ASP A 160 -8.51 -22.79 -17.36
CA ASP A 160 -9.41 -23.75 -18.03
C ASP A 160 -9.74 -24.97 -17.16
N ASN A 161 -8.87 -25.28 -16.17
CA ASN A 161 -9.07 -26.35 -15.21
C ASN A 161 -8.64 -25.89 -13.78
N PRO A 162 -9.40 -25.01 -13.12
CA PRO A 162 -9.00 -24.37 -11.87
C PRO A 162 -8.96 -25.33 -10.66
N GLU A 163 -9.56 -26.50 -10.77
CA GLU A 163 -9.57 -27.52 -9.71
C GLU A 163 -8.29 -28.37 -9.71
N GLU A 164 -7.52 -28.36 -10.79
CA GLU A 164 -6.26 -29.08 -10.89
C GLU A 164 -5.10 -28.22 -10.48
N GLU A 165 -4.55 -28.47 -9.29
CA GLU A 165 -3.30 -27.83 -8.85
C GLU A 165 -2.12 -28.34 -9.67
N LEU A 166 -1.52 -27.45 -10.47
CA LEU A 166 -0.36 -27.75 -11.30
C LEU A 166 0.95 -27.54 -10.56
N TRP A 167 1.00 -26.59 -9.65
CA TRP A 167 2.20 -26.25 -8.90
C TRP A 167 1.80 -25.70 -7.52
N HIS A 168 2.62 -26.03 -6.50
CA HIS A 168 2.38 -25.60 -5.13
C HIS A 168 3.70 -25.36 -4.41
N MET A 169 3.79 -24.28 -3.64
CA MET A 169 4.92 -23.99 -2.79
C MET A 169 4.47 -23.43 -1.44
N LYS A 170 5.23 -23.79 -0.41
CA LYS A 170 5.11 -23.24 0.93
C LYS A 170 6.32 -22.42 1.28
N ASP A 171 6.11 -21.23 1.83
CA ASP A 171 7.17 -20.55 2.55
C ASP A 171 7.15 -20.96 4.02
N ALA A 172 8.13 -21.75 4.39
CA ALA A 172 8.31 -22.20 5.78
C ALA A 172 8.87 -21.11 6.70
N ASN A 173 9.42 -20.03 6.16
CA ASN A 173 10.13 -19.01 6.92
C ASN A 173 9.24 -17.89 7.49
N GLY A 174 7.96 -17.88 7.21
CA GLY A 174 6.81 -17.12 7.76
C GLY A 174 7.01 -15.79 8.51
N GLN A 175 8.20 -15.18 8.48
CA GLN A 175 8.56 -14.04 9.32
C GLN A 175 8.92 -12.77 8.54
N LYS A 176 9.12 -12.86 7.22
CA LYS A 176 9.43 -11.70 6.39
C LYS A 176 8.30 -11.49 5.37
N HIS A 177 7.57 -10.43 5.51
CA HIS A 177 6.49 -10.07 4.60
C HIS A 177 6.88 -8.84 3.78
N PRO A 178 6.54 -8.82 2.47
CA PRO A 178 5.87 -9.88 1.71
C PRO A 178 6.73 -11.12 1.53
N VAL A 179 6.07 -12.25 1.30
CA VAL A 179 6.72 -13.49 0.88
C VAL A 179 6.92 -13.44 -0.63
N VAL A 180 8.09 -13.84 -1.11
CA VAL A 180 8.41 -13.88 -2.54
C VAL A 180 8.51 -15.33 -2.99
N PHE A 181 7.66 -15.70 -3.93
CA PHE A 181 7.72 -16.96 -4.64
C PHE A 181 8.33 -16.75 -6.04
N TRP A 182 8.98 -17.79 -6.52
CA TRP A 182 9.59 -17.82 -7.85
C TRP A 182 9.08 -19.03 -8.60
N TRP A 183 8.34 -18.80 -9.70
CA TRP A 183 7.80 -19.86 -10.53
C TRP A 183 8.44 -19.81 -11.92
N ASP A 184 9.11 -20.90 -12.29
CA ASP A 184 9.82 -21.03 -13.58
C ASP A 184 8.95 -21.59 -14.72
N GLY A 185 7.64 -21.76 -14.51
CA GLY A 185 6.71 -22.31 -15.49
C GLY A 185 6.57 -23.82 -15.42
N ARG A 186 7.26 -24.51 -14.51
CA ARG A 186 7.11 -25.96 -14.35
C ARG A 186 5.89 -26.33 -13.54
N ASN A 187 5.30 -27.46 -13.90
CA ASN A 187 4.25 -28.10 -13.12
C ASN A 187 4.85 -29.09 -12.09
N LYS A 188 3.99 -29.69 -11.25
CA LYS A 188 4.35 -30.70 -10.23
C LYS A 188 5.06 -31.96 -10.77
N HIS A 189 5.00 -32.19 -12.09
CA HIS A 189 5.68 -33.30 -12.78
C HIS A 189 6.94 -32.82 -13.51
N HIS A 190 7.43 -31.61 -13.24
CA HIS A 190 8.61 -30.97 -13.83
C HIS A 190 8.52 -30.66 -15.33
N GLY A 191 7.34 -30.86 -15.95
CA GLY A 191 7.08 -30.39 -17.33
C GLY A 191 6.80 -28.89 -17.36
N ILE A 192 7.17 -28.22 -18.45
CA ILE A 192 6.78 -26.82 -18.68
C ILE A 192 5.28 -26.76 -18.94
N CYS A 193 4.60 -25.80 -18.31
CA CYS A 193 3.19 -25.54 -18.55
C CYS A 193 2.96 -24.98 -19.95
N GLU A 194 1.85 -25.36 -20.58
CA GLU A 194 1.47 -24.87 -21.91
C GLU A 194 1.13 -23.37 -21.89
N PRO A 195 1.29 -22.65 -23.01
CA PRO A 195 0.80 -21.28 -23.12
C PRO A 195 -0.69 -21.16 -22.78
N GLY A 196 -1.07 -20.11 -22.04
CA GLY A 196 -2.47 -19.93 -21.61
C GLY A 196 -2.60 -19.09 -20.35
N LYS A 197 -3.81 -19.02 -19.80
CA LYS A 197 -4.08 -18.25 -18.58
C LYS A 197 -4.02 -19.13 -17.34
N TYR A 198 -3.37 -18.61 -16.30
CA TYR A 198 -3.17 -19.30 -15.04
C TYR A 198 -3.69 -18.46 -13.87
N ILE A 199 -4.27 -19.12 -12.88
CA ILE A 199 -4.73 -18.53 -11.63
C ILE A 199 -3.69 -18.81 -10.56
N LEU A 200 -3.21 -17.75 -9.93
CA LEU A 200 -2.37 -17.76 -8.75
C LEU A 200 -3.28 -17.62 -7.54
N SER A 201 -3.19 -18.52 -6.57
CA SER A 201 -4.01 -18.52 -5.35
C SER A 201 -3.10 -18.60 -4.13
N ALA A 202 -2.99 -17.49 -3.40
CA ALA A 202 -2.20 -17.40 -2.19
C ALA A 202 -3.10 -17.43 -0.95
N TYR A 203 -2.70 -18.18 0.05
CA TYR A 203 -3.40 -18.33 1.34
C TYR A 203 -2.41 -18.66 2.45
N THR A 204 -2.87 -18.61 3.70
CA THR A 204 -2.06 -19.05 4.84
C THR A 204 -2.60 -20.36 5.41
N SER A 205 -1.73 -21.12 6.07
CA SER A 205 -2.12 -22.39 6.71
C SER A 205 -3.20 -22.23 7.79
N VAL A 206 -3.32 -21.01 8.38
CA VAL A 206 -4.25 -20.71 9.49
C VAL A 206 -5.51 -19.98 9.04
N CYS A 207 -5.59 -19.53 7.78
CA CYS A 207 -6.74 -18.82 7.21
C CYS A 207 -6.91 -19.19 5.73
N ARG A 208 -7.26 -20.46 5.49
CA ARG A 208 -7.37 -21.02 4.13
C ARG A 208 -8.57 -20.50 3.36
N GLU A 209 -9.59 -20.01 4.06
CA GLU A 209 -10.81 -19.43 3.49
C GLU A 209 -10.56 -18.05 2.86
N ARG A 210 -9.49 -17.35 3.25
CA ARG A 210 -9.09 -16.08 2.67
C ARG A 210 -7.99 -16.31 1.64
N ILE A 211 -8.37 -16.21 0.36
CA ILE A 211 -7.49 -16.48 -0.78
C ILE A 211 -7.28 -15.18 -1.55
N ALA A 212 -6.03 -14.73 -1.61
CA ALA A 212 -5.62 -13.66 -2.52
C ALA A 212 -5.32 -14.27 -3.90
N ARG A 213 -5.95 -13.74 -4.95
CA ARG A 213 -5.85 -14.26 -6.31
C ARG A 213 -5.23 -13.25 -7.26
N ALA A 214 -4.51 -13.77 -8.25
CA ALA A 214 -4.07 -13.04 -9.43
C ALA A 214 -4.15 -13.96 -10.66
N GLU A 215 -4.12 -13.36 -11.85
CA GLU A 215 -4.01 -14.08 -13.10
C GLU A 215 -2.68 -13.75 -13.76
N VAL A 216 -2.11 -14.72 -14.49
CA VAL A 216 -0.95 -14.52 -15.35
C VAL A 216 -1.17 -15.27 -16.66
N THR A 217 -0.71 -14.69 -17.78
CA THR A 217 -0.73 -15.32 -19.10
C THR A 217 0.66 -15.85 -19.42
N LEU A 218 0.80 -17.15 -19.66
CA LEU A 218 2.00 -17.72 -20.24
C LEU A 218 1.97 -17.55 -21.76
N LEU A 219 3.01 -16.91 -22.29
CA LEU A 219 3.20 -16.69 -23.72
C LEU A 219 3.80 -17.93 -24.38
N ALA A 220 3.46 -18.14 -25.66
CA ALA A 220 4.03 -19.22 -26.47
C ALA A 220 5.49 -18.96 -26.85
N GLU A 221 5.86 -17.70 -27.00
CA GLU A 221 7.19 -17.25 -27.43
C GLU A 221 7.66 -16.10 -26.51
N PRO A 222 8.99 -15.96 -26.30
CA PRO A 222 9.53 -14.85 -25.55
C PRO A 222 9.30 -13.53 -26.25
N GLU A 223 8.95 -12.50 -25.52
CA GLU A 223 9.03 -11.14 -26.03
C GLU A 223 10.51 -10.75 -26.21
N PRO A 224 10.87 -10.05 -27.30
CA PRO A 224 12.23 -9.56 -27.47
C PRO A 224 12.66 -8.73 -26.28
N GLU A 225 13.84 -9.00 -25.71
CA GLU A 225 14.39 -8.14 -24.66
C GLU A 225 14.53 -6.71 -25.20
N PRO A 226 14.18 -5.68 -24.37
CA PRO A 226 14.32 -4.30 -24.81
C PRO A 226 15.81 -3.97 -24.96
N GLU A 227 16.20 -3.57 -26.16
CA GLU A 227 17.57 -3.15 -26.44
C GLU A 227 17.87 -1.79 -25.81
N LEU A 228 19.14 -1.57 -25.45
CA LEU A 228 19.59 -0.28 -24.96
C LEU A 228 19.50 0.74 -26.10
N THR A 229 18.67 1.75 -25.93
CA THR A 229 18.42 2.81 -26.93
C THR A 229 18.51 4.18 -26.28
N VAL A 230 18.78 5.20 -27.09
CA VAL A 230 18.75 6.60 -26.63
C VAL A 230 17.31 6.95 -26.24
N THR A 231 17.12 7.37 -25.00
CA THR A 231 15.80 7.69 -24.45
C THR A 231 15.51 9.19 -24.39
N GLY A 232 16.55 10.03 -24.34
CA GLY A 232 16.39 11.44 -24.00
C GLY A 232 15.83 11.64 -22.59
N SER A 233 14.99 12.68 -22.38
CA SER A 233 14.31 12.91 -21.10
C SER A 233 13.35 11.76 -20.80
N LEU A 234 13.38 11.28 -19.55
CA LEU A 234 12.46 10.25 -19.06
C LEU A 234 11.14 10.82 -18.50
N ILE A 235 11.09 12.14 -18.28
CA ILE A 235 9.92 12.85 -17.79
C ILE A 235 9.27 13.55 -18.99
N PRO A 236 7.98 13.33 -19.27
CA PRO A 236 7.29 14.00 -20.39
C PRO A 236 7.28 15.52 -20.18
N ALA A 237 7.33 16.26 -21.29
CA ALA A 237 7.30 17.72 -21.25
C ALA A 237 5.92 18.26 -20.88
N ASP A 238 4.85 17.55 -21.24
CA ASP A 238 3.47 17.89 -20.88
C ASP A 238 2.92 16.84 -19.94
N LEU A 239 2.77 17.19 -18.69
CA LEU A 239 2.23 16.34 -17.63
C LEU A 239 0.71 16.43 -17.52
N SER A 240 0.06 17.29 -18.29
CA SER A 240 -1.40 17.39 -18.38
C SER A 240 -2.00 16.46 -19.44
N ASP A 241 -1.15 15.88 -20.31
CA ASP A 241 -1.55 14.87 -21.29
C ASP A 241 -1.41 13.47 -20.69
N ASP A 242 -2.51 12.89 -20.26
CA ASP A 242 -2.55 11.53 -19.68
C ASP A 242 -1.97 10.46 -20.63
N ALA A 243 -2.11 10.63 -21.95
CA ALA A 243 -1.58 9.69 -22.93
C ALA A 243 -0.04 9.75 -22.98
N ALA A 244 0.54 10.95 -22.98
CA ALA A 244 1.99 11.15 -22.93
C ALA A 244 2.57 10.66 -21.60
N VAL A 245 1.88 10.93 -20.49
CA VAL A 245 2.27 10.41 -19.16
C VAL A 245 2.24 8.88 -19.16
N TRP A 246 1.19 8.27 -19.70
CA TRP A 246 1.08 6.81 -19.75
C TRP A 246 2.14 6.16 -20.66
N GLU A 247 2.42 6.73 -21.82
CA GLU A 247 3.52 6.29 -22.68
C GLU A 247 4.85 6.30 -21.92
N ALA A 248 5.16 7.39 -21.21
CA ALA A 248 6.37 7.48 -20.40
C ALA A 248 6.39 6.49 -19.23
N LEU A 249 5.23 6.23 -18.60
CA LEU A 249 5.11 5.25 -17.50
C LEU A 249 5.32 3.81 -17.96
N THR A 250 4.98 3.47 -19.20
CA THR A 250 5.07 2.09 -19.72
C THR A 250 6.28 1.86 -20.63
N ALA A 251 6.93 2.91 -21.12
CA ALA A 251 8.15 2.78 -21.93
C ALA A 251 9.25 2.05 -21.15
N PRO A 252 10.06 1.20 -21.81
CA PRO A 252 11.24 0.60 -21.20
C PRO A 252 12.18 1.66 -20.62
N VAL A 253 12.87 1.33 -19.54
CA VAL A 253 13.78 2.25 -18.85
C VAL A 253 15.11 1.57 -18.55
N ALA A 254 16.22 2.30 -18.81
CA ALA A 254 17.55 1.85 -18.41
C ALA A 254 17.75 2.00 -16.91
N VAL A 255 18.32 0.98 -16.28
CA VAL A 255 18.70 0.97 -14.85
C VAL A 255 20.09 0.37 -14.68
N GLY A 256 20.71 0.57 -13.52
CA GLY A 256 21.93 -0.17 -13.17
C GLY A 256 21.67 -1.67 -13.09
N ALA A 257 22.54 -2.48 -13.73
CA ALA A 257 22.40 -3.93 -13.84
C ALA A 257 22.68 -4.70 -12.54
N GLY A 258 23.16 -4.01 -11.48
CA GLY A 258 23.37 -4.59 -10.15
C GLY A 258 22.08 -4.93 -9.42
N GLU A 259 22.22 -5.60 -8.26
CA GLU A 259 21.10 -5.88 -7.36
C GLU A 259 20.54 -4.61 -6.73
N GLU A 260 19.28 -4.65 -6.32
CA GLU A 260 18.61 -3.55 -5.58
C GLU A 260 19.44 -3.17 -4.34
N GLY A 261 19.68 -1.87 -4.18
CA GLY A 261 20.51 -1.34 -3.09
C GLY A 261 21.99 -1.20 -3.42
N ASN A 262 22.50 -1.79 -4.50
CA ASN A 262 23.84 -1.51 -5.01
C ASN A 262 23.86 -0.13 -5.70
N GLY A 263 25.04 0.49 -5.78
CA GLY A 263 25.22 1.78 -6.45
C GLY A 263 25.68 1.60 -7.91
N LEU A 264 25.03 2.30 -8.82
CA LEU A 264 25.51 2.58 -10.17
C LEU A 264 26.39 3.83 -10.12
N TYR A 265 27.68 3.69 -10.42
CA TYR A 265 28.62 4.80 -10.43
C TYR A 265 28.68 5.44 -11.81
N ILE A 266 28.41 6.75 -11.87
CA ILE A 266 28.49 7.58 -13.07
C ILE A 266 29.81 8.35 -13.00
N VAL A 267 30.64 8.26 -14.02
CA VAL A 267 31.94 8.93 -14.10
C VAL A 267 31.90 10.13 -15.05
N SER A 268 32.79 11.12 -14.81
CA SER A 268 32.78 12.36 -15.61
C SER A 268 33.31 12.19 -17.04
N GLU A 269 34.16 11.19 -17.27
CA GLU A 269 34.76 10.89 -18.57
C GLU A 269 34.75 9.39 -18.86
N LYS A 270 34.94 8.99 -20.11
CA LYS A 270 34.97 7.58 -20.54
C LYS A 270 36.23 6.86 -20.08
N SER A 271 36.47 6.81 -18.77
CA SER A 271 37.61 6.16 -18.15
C SER A 271 37.25 5.59 -16.78
N ALA A 272 37.70 4.37 -16.49
CA ALA A 272 37.50 3.77 -15.18
C ALA A 272 38.23 4.51 -14.04
N SER A 273 39.26 5.29 -14.35
CA SER A 273 40.01 6.14 -13.41
C SER A 273 39.45 7.57 -13.30
N SER A 274 38.43 7.93 -14.08
CA SER A 274 37.82 9.23 -14.06
C SER A 274 37.12 9.50 -12.71
N PRO A 275 37.10 10.75 -12.24
CA PRO A 275 36.33 11.12 -11.07
C PRO A 275 34.85 10.71 -11.22
N LYS A 276 34.23 10.35 -10.09
CA LYS A 276 32.79 10.08 -10.05
C LYS A 276 32.01 11.37 -10.13
N ALA A 277 31.12 11.49 -11.12
CA ALA A 277 30.12 12.55 -11.18
C ALA A 277 29.03 12.33 -10.12
N GLY A 278 28.68 11.06 -9.85
CA GLY A 278 27.72 10.68 -8.83
C GLY A 278 27.40 9.20 -8.81
N THR A 279 26.35 8.88 -8.06
CA THR A 279 25.83 7.52 -7.96
C THR A 279 24.31 7.55 -7.85
N CYS A 280 23.63 6.51 -8.35
CA CYS A 280 22.22 6.22 -8.11
C CYS A 280 22.03 4.74 -7.77
N SER A 281 20.88 4.36 -7.23
CA SER A 281 20.61 2.95 -6.90
C SER A 281 20.40 2.12 -8.17
N CYS A 282 21.03 0.94 -8.20
CA CYS A 282 20.73 -0.06 -9.23
C CYS A 282 19.29 -0.55 -9.09
N ARG A 283 18.75 -1.09 -10.20
CA ARG A 283 17.48 -1.77 -10.29
C ARG A 283 16.24 -0.87 -10.17
N THR A 284 16.23 0.12 -9.27
CA THR A 284 15.05 0.96 -9.01
C THR A 284 15.14 2.35 -9.60
N VAL A 285 16.32 2.90 -9.84
CA VAL A 285 16.48 4.27 -10.40
C VAL A 285 16.66 4.19 -11.90
N GLY A 286 15.75 4.82 -12.64
CA GLY A 286 15.85 5.01 -14.09
C GLY A 286 16.91 6.02 -14.45
N VAL A 287 17.72 5.73 -15.46
CA VAL A 287 18.70 6.66 -16.03
C VAL A 287 18.35 6.95 -17.49
N ALA A 288 18.41 8.21 -17.87
CA ALA A 288 18.27 8.64 -19.27
C ALA A 288 19.50 8.20 -20.07
N VAL A 289 19.31 7.50 -21.17
CA VAL A 289 20.38 7.21 -22.12
C VAL A 289 20.46 8.36 -23.11
N LEU A 290 21.53 9.14 -23.03
CA LEU A 290 21.73 10.33 -23.85
C LEU A 290 22.51 10.03 -25.13
N GLU A 291 23.47 9.08 -25.08
CA GLU A 291 24.28 8.67 -26.20
C GLU A 291 24.85 7.26 -25.99
N ILE A 292 24.80 6.41 -27.01
CA ILE A 292 25.53 5.14 -27.08
C ILE A 292 26.82 5.39 -27.85
N CYS A 293 27.95 5.39 -27.16
CA CYS A 293 29.22 5.88 -27.71
C CYS A 293 29.92 4.90 -28.68
N GLY A 294 29.46 3.64 -28.78
CA GLY A 294 30.03 2.62 -29.66
C GLY A 294 31.36 2.00 -29.22
N ASP A 295 31.94 2.48 -28.11
CA ASP A 295 33.19 2.04 -27.51
C ASP A 295 32.99 1.31 -26.17
N GLY A 296 31.78 0.82 -25.92
CA GLY A 296 31.35 0.15 -24.69
C GLY A 296 31.06 1.12 -23.54
N TRP A 297 30.92 2.43 -23.85
CA TRP A 297 30.47 3.46 -22.94
C TRP A 297 29.12 4.03 -23.39
N VAL A 298 28.35 4.47 -22.43
CA VAL A 298 27.05 5.12 -22.61
C VAL A 298 27.06 6.41 -21.83
N LYS A 299 26.69 7.53 -22.48
CA LYS A 299 26.43 8.79 -21.80
C LYS A 299 25.03 8.75 -21.20
N VAL A 300 24.91 8.99 -19.91
CA VAL A 300 23.66 8.93 -19.16
C VAL A 300 23.39 10.21 -18.41
N GLY A 301 22.10 10.49 -18.18
CA GLY A 301 21.61 11.51 -17.26
C GLY A 301 20.85 10.87 -16.09
N ALA A 302 21.07 11.32 -14.87
CA ALA A 302 20.42 10.78 -13.69
C ALA A 302 20.36 11.78 -12.54
N TRP A 303 19.41 11.61 -11.63
CA TRP A 303 19.40 12.31 -10.34
C TRP A 303 20.25 11.51 -9.34
N ARG A 304 21.32 12.11 -8.88
CA ARG A 304 22.29 11.41 -8.03
C ARG A 304 21.87 11.41 -6.57
N GLN A 305 22.35 10.40 -5.85
CA GLN A 305 22.36 10.37 -4.40
C GLN A 305 23.60 11.10 -3.83
N PRO A 306 23.49 11.72 -2.66
CA PRO A 306 22.30 11.84 -1.80
C PRO A 306 21.60 13.20 -1.91
N ASP A 307 21.97 14.07 -2.83
CA ASP A 307 21.54 15.47 -2.91
C ASP A 307 20.49 15.76 -4.00
N GLY A 308 20.09 14.73 -4.77
CA GLY A 308 19.07 14.86 -5.81
C GLY A 308 19.47 15.74 -7.01
N ALA A 309 20.72 16.15 -7.14
CA ALA A 309 21.15 16.94 -8.28
C ALA A 309 21.14 16.11 -9.57
N TYR A 310 20.60 16.69 -10.65
CA TYR A 310 20.71 16.08 -11.96
C TYR A 310 22.16 16.17 -12.47
N ILE A 311 22.70 15.04 -12.90
CA ILE A 311 24.06 14.93 -13.43
C ILE A 311 24.06 14.22 -14.77
N GLU A 312 25.04 14.54 -15.59
CA GLU A 312 25.40 13.78 -16.79
C GLU A 312 26.79 13.17 -16.62
N GLY A 313 27.00 12.03 -17.23
CA GLY A 313 28.30 11.37 -17.24
C GLY A 313 28.26 10.06 -17.97
N TYR A 314 29.23 9.20 -17.73
CA TYR A 314 29.42 7.96 -18.49
C TYR A 314 29.34 6.75 -17.58
N VAL A 315 28.79 5.66 -18.14
CA VAL A 315 28.69 4.34 -17.51
C VAL A 315 29.13 3.31 -18.56
N LYS A 316 29.73 2.20 -18.12
CA LYS A 316 29.98 1.05 -19.02
C LYS A 316 28.64 0.45 -19.42
N GLU A 317 28.51 0.10 -20.69
CA GLU A 317 27.29 -0.49 -21.25
C GLU A 317 26.85 -1.76 -20.52
N ASP A 318 27.81 -2.62 -20.13
CA ASP A 318 27.57 -3.85 -19.34
C ASP A 318 27.07 -3.59 -17.89
N LYS A 319 27.08 -2.36 -17.43
CA LYS A 319 26.52 -1.93 -16.13
C LYS A 319 25.08 -1.43 -16.24
N LEU A 320 24.53 -1.40 -17.43
CA LEU A 320 23.14 -1.02 -17.68
C LEU A 320 22.34 -2.21 -18.18
N ARG A 321 21.06 -2.20 -17.90
CA ARG A 321 20.06 -3.06 -18.53
C ARG A 321 18.78 -2.29 -18.75
N MET A 322 18.04 -2.63 -19.80
CA MET A 322 16.67 -2.13 -19.96
C MET A 322 15.71 -3.01 -19.18
N ILE A 323 14.70 -2.38 -18.59
CA ILE A 323 13.58 -3.07 -17.93
C ILE A 323 12.28 -2.62 -18.56
N ARG A 324 11.38 -3.57 -18.84
CA ARG A 324 9.98 -3.29 -19.12
C ARG A 324 9.27 -3.06 -17.79
N PRO A 325 8.70 -1.89 -17.55
CA PRO A 325 7.90 -1.67 -16.36
C PRO A 325 6.58 -2.45 -16.45
N ASN A 326 5.87 -2.51 -15.33
CA ASN A 326 4.50 -3.01 -15.32
C ASN A 326 3.63 -2.17 -16.27
N THR A 327 2.80 -2.84 -17.08
CA THR A 327 1.95 -2.19 -18.10
C THR A 327 0.50 -1.99 -17.65
N ARG A 328 0.16 -2.42 -16.43
CA ARG A 328 -1.15 -2.19 -15.86
C ARG A 328 -1.22 -0.91 -15.06
N TYR A 329 -0.23 -0.67 -14.21
CA TYR A 329 -0.19 0.46 -13.31
C TYR A 329 1.02 1.36 -13.53
N GLY A 330 0.84 2.63 -13.21
CA GLY A 330 1.90 3.62 -13.15
C GLY A 330 1.54 4.74 -12.17
N ILE A 331 2.54 5.50 -11.73
CA ILE A 331 2.37 6.59 -10.76
C ILE A 331 3.01 7.86 -11.31
N LEU A 332 2.27 8.96 -11.24
CA LEU A 332 2.80 10.31 -11.39
C LEU A 332 2.74 11.03 -10.04
N LEU A 333 3.89 11.49 -9.54
CA LEU A 333 3.98 12.30 -8.34
C LEU A 333 4.35 13.73 -8.72
N ASP A 334 3.45 14.66 -8.48
CA ASP A 334 3.70 16.10 -8.54
C ASP A 334 4.25 16.58 -7.19
N LYS A 335 5.57 16.84 -7.15
CA LYS A 335 6.24 17.32 -5.93
C LYS A 335 5.80 18.72 -5.52
N LYS A 336 5.44 19.56 -6.49
CA LYS A 336 5.02 20.94 -6.23
C LYS A 336 3.67 20.97 -5.54
N GLU A 337 2.73 20.20 -6.06
CA GLU A 337 1.37 20.15 -5.53
C GLU A 337 1.21 19.12 -4.39
N GLN A 338 2.26 18.32 -4.09
CA GLN A 338 2.23 17.23 -3.11
C GLN A 338 1.11 16.23 -3.38
N MET A 339 0.91 15.90 -4.67
CA MET A 339 -0.16 15.05 -5.16
C MET A 339 0.41 13.85 -5.90
N MET A 340 -0.15 12.68 -5.67
CA MET A 340 0.24 11.44 -6.33
C MET A 340 -0.97 10.85 -7.04
N THR A 341 -0.89 10.74 -8.38
CA THR A 341 -1.93 10.16 -9.24
C THR A 341 -1.53 8.74 -9.64
N VAL A 342 -2.43 7.81 -9.46
CA VAL A 342 -2.27 6.42 -9.91
C VAL A 342 -3.01 6.23 -11.22
N TYR A 343 -2.33 5.61 -12.18
CA TYR A 343 -2.87 5.23 -13.49
C TYR A 343 -3.08 3.72 -13.55
N GLU A 344 -4.17 3.29 -14.18
CA GLU A 344 -4.44 1.92 -14.57
C GLU A 344 -4.83 1.88 -16.05
N TYR A 345 -4.10 1.12 -16.88
CA TYR A 345 -4.33 0.99 -18.33
C TYR A 345 -4.53 2.35 -19.04
N GLY A 346 -3.67 3.32 -18.73
CA GLY A 346 -3.66 4.64 -19.37
C GLY A 346 -4.67 5.65 -18.82
N LYS A 347 -5.40 5.32 -17.77
CA LYS A 347 -6.38 6.21 -17.15
C LYS A 347 -6.00 6.55 -15.72
N PRO A 348 -6.08 7.81 -15.30
CA PRO A 348 -5.97 8.15 -13.89
C PRO A 348 -7.17 7.55 -13.13
N ILE A 349 -6.91 6.79 -12.09
CA ILE A 349 -7.95 6.11 -11.31
C ILE A 349 -8.15 6.73 -9.92
N GLY A 350 -7.26 7.61 -9.49
CA GLY A 350 -7.38 8.36 -8.25
C GLY A 350 -6.12 9.15 -7.94
N THR A 351 -6.29 10.21 -7.15
CA THR A 351 -5.21 11.10 -6.73
C THR A 351 -5.24 11.28 -5.23
N VAL A 352 -4.09 11.10 -4.58
CA VAL A 352 -3.95 11.18 -3.13
C VAL A 352 -2.94 12.23 -2.72
N LEU A 353 -3.19 12.88 -1.58
CA LEU A 353 -2.22 13.76 -0.95
C LEU A 353 -1.03 12.96 -0.40
N VAL A 354 0.14 13.55 -0.53
CA VAL A 354 1.38 12.99 0.02
C VAL A 354 2.18 14.05 0.77
N SER A 355 3.22 13.63 1.47
CA SER A 355 4.27 14.52 1.98
C SER A 355 5.62 14.01 1.52
N THR A 356 6.39 14.87 0.89
CA THR A 356 7.72 14.56 0.37
C THR A 356 8.84 15.15 1.26
N GLY A 357 10.08 15.01 0.85
CA GLY A 357 11.26 15.44 1.58
C GLY A 357 11.36 16.95 1.75
N LEU A 358 11.74 17.40 2.95
CA LEU A 358 12.02 18.79 3.27
C LEU A 358 13.54 18.98 3.39
N VAL A 359 14.11 19.73 2.48
CA VAL A 359 15.50 20.17 2.56
C VAL A 359 15.59 21.42 3.43
N ASP A 360 16.35 21.35 4.50
CA ASP A 360 16.65 22.49 5.40
C ASP A 360 18.13 22.47 5.84
N GLU A 361 18.54 23.43 6.66
CA GLU A 361 19.92 23.51 7.18
C GLU A 361 20.33 22.27 7.99
N LYS A 362 19.37 21.63 8.69
CA LYS A 362 19.62 20.43 9.51
C LYS A 362 19.62 19.16 8.66
N HIS A 363 18.86 19.17 7.57
CA HIS A 363 18.62 18.01 6.70
C HIS A 363 18.87 18.37 5.23
N PRO A 364 20.11 18.73 4.85
CA PRO A 364 20.43 19.22 3.48
C PRO A 364 20.32 18.13 2.40
N LYS A 365 20.08 16.87 2.79
CA LYS A 365 19.97 15.71 1.89
C LYS A 365 18.61 15.02 1.98
N ALA A 366 17.62 15.70 2.52
CA ALA A 366 16.29 15.13 2.78
C ALA A 366 15.33 15.30 1.60
N ASP A 367 15.81 15.56 0.39
CA ASP A 367 14.94 15.68 -0.78
C ASP A 367 14.33 14.32 -1.19
N THR A 368 13.09 14.36 -1.67
CA THR A 368 12.54 13.31 -2.51
C THR A 368 13.00 13.60 -3.94
N HIS A 369 14.02 12.87 -4.40
CA HIS A 369 14.65 13.18 -5.68
C HIS A 369 13.66 13.07 -6.84
N SER A 370 13.69 14.04 -7.74
CA SER A 370 12.95 13.96 -9.01
C SER A 370 13.52 12.84 -9.90
N GLY A 371 12.76 12.41 -10.89
CA GLY A 371 13.22 11.39 -11.83
C GLY A 371 12.23 10.27 -12.03
N VAL A 372 12.72 9.16 -12.55
CA VAL A 372 11.95 7.96 -12.85
C VAL A 372 12.45 6.80 -12.00
N TYR A 373 11.52 6.11 -11.38
CA TYR A 373 11.83 5.01 -10.47
C TYR A 373 10.94 3.80 -10.77
N LEU A 374 11.41 2.62 -10.37
CA LEU A 374 10.61 1.40 -10.35
C LEU A 374 10.35 1.01 -8.90
N LEU A 375 9.13 0.61 -8.59
CA LEU A 375 8.82 0.07 -7.26
C LEU A 375 9.64 -1.20 -7.02
N GLY A 376 10.40 -1.19 -5.95
CA GLY A 376 11.26 -2.29 -5.52
C GLY A 376 10.66 -3.10 -4.37
N THR A 377 11.53 -3.54 -3.48
CA THR A 377 11.19 -4.40 -2.33
C THR A 377 10.17 -3.75 -1.40
N ARG A 378 9.12 -4.51 -1.05
CA ARG A 378 8.13 -4.19 -0.02
C ARG A 378 8.58 -4.65 1.36
N MET A 379 8.08 -3.97 2.37
CA MET A 379 8.26 -4.35 3.78
C MET A 379 6.92 -4.22 4.51
N ALA A 380 6.78 -4.88 5.66
CA ALA A 380 5.56 -4.79 6.47
C ALA A 380 5.43 -3.42 7.16
N GLY A 381 6.53 -2.88 7.67
CA GLY A 381 6.60 -1.60 8.36
C GLY A 381 7.94 -1.40 9.05
N PHE A 382 8.12 -0.23 9.64
CA PHE A 382 9.27 0.12 10.48
C PHE A 382 8.87 1.13 11.54
N GLU A 383 9.70 1.25 12.58
CA GLU A 383 9.55 2.25 13.64
C GLU A 383 10.71 3.26 13.56
N ARG A 384 10.40 4.51 13.76
CA ARG A 384 11.38 5.60 13.84
C ARG A 384 10.82 6.76 14.67
N ASP A 385 11.64 7.30 15.59
CA ASP A 385 11.32 8.48 16.39
C ASP A 385 9.96 8.39 17.13
N GLY A 386 9.63 7.18 17.64
CA GLY A 386 8.39 6.91 18.37
C GLY A 386 7.15 6.74 17.49
N HIS A 387 7.30 6.75 16.18
CA HIS A 387 6.23 6.52 15.22
C HIS A 387 6.39 5.19 14.48
N THR A 388 5.28 4.57 14.14
CA THR A 388 5.19 3.39 13.29
C THR A 388 4.76 3.82 11.89
N TYR A 389 5.48 3.34 10.87
CA TYR A 389 5.23 3.56 9.46
C TYR A 389 4.91 2.22 8.79
N LEU A 390 3.72 2.09 8.19
CA LEU A 390 3.27 0.85 7.57
C LEU A 390 3.39 0.91 6.04
N TYR A 391 3.39 -0.26 5.43
CA TYR A 391 3.29 -0.46 3.97
C TYR A 391 4.42 0.16 3.15
N PRO A 392 5.68 0.09 3.58
CA PRO A 392 6.77 0.70 2.82
C PRO A 392 7.11 -0.10 1.56
N ILE A 393 7.34 0.63 0.47
CA ILE A 393 7.86 0.14 -0.81
C ILE A 393 9.09 0.96 -1.16
N ARG A 394 10.20 0.32 -1.48
CA ARG A 394 11.44 0.99 -1.86
C ARG A 394 11.33 1.64 -3.23
N ILE A 395 11.89 2.85 -3.37
CA ILE A 395 12.02 3.55 -4.65
C ILE A 395 13.46 3.95 -4.97
N ASP A 396 14.21 4.46 -3.99
CA ASP A 396 15.59 4.93 -4.19
C ASP A 396 16.40 4.79 -2.88
N GLY A 397 17.41 3.94 -2.87
CA GLY A 397 18.27 3.77 -1.70
C GLY A 397 17.49 3.50 -0.41
N SER A 398 17.45 4.50 0.48
CA SER A 398 16.66 4.46 1.72
C SER A 398 15.26 5.10 1.58
N ASN A 399 14.97 5.73 0.44
CA ASN A 399 13.69 6.40 0.24
C ASN A 399 12.57 5.40 -0.11
N LEU A 400 11.45 5.56 0.53
CA LEU A 400 10.31 4.65 0.51
C LEU A 400 9.02 5.42 0.21
N ILE A 401 8.06 4.75 -0.40
CA ILE A 401 6.63 5.13 -0.33
C ILE A 401 6.04 4.39 0.85
N HIS A 402 5.37 5.08 1.78
CA HIS A 402 4.75 4.44 2.96
C HIS A 402 3.61 5.27 3.53
N GLN A 403 2.83 4.68 4.43
CA GLN A 403 1.75 5.37 5.15
C GLN A 403 2.31 6.53 6.00
N MET A 404 1.50 7.58 6.22
CA MET A 404 1.76 8.56 7.27
C MET A 404 2.00 7.84 8.60
N GLY A 405 2.96 8.33 9.39
CA GLY A 405 3.29 7.74 10.69
C GLY A 405 2.17 7.87 11.72
N TYR A 406 2.13 6.97 12.67
CA TYR A 406 1.29 7.11 13.86
C TYR A 406 2.08 6.78 15.13
N ALA A 407 1.77 7.49 16.19
CA ALA A 407 2.21 7.16 17.55
C ALA A 407 1.14 6.33 18.28
N VAL A 408 1.54 5.61 19.32
CA VAL A 408 0.60 4.86 20.19
C VAL A 408 0.58 5.51 21.57
N HIS A 409 -0.57 6.06 21.96
CA HIS A 409 -0.80 6.64 23.27
C HIS A 409 -1.89 5.87 24.02
N ASN A 410 -1.57 5.34 25.19
CA ASN A 410 -2.51 4.55 26.01
C ASN A 410 -3.18 3.37 25.27
N GLY A 411 -2.49 2.80 24.27
CA GLY A 411 -3.00 1.72 23.43
C GLY A 411 -3.85 2.17 22.23
N GLU A 412 -4.02 3.47 22.02
CA GLU A 412 -4.72 4.05 20.87
C GLU A 412 -3.71 4.61 19.87
N ARG A 413 -3.97 4.40 18.58
CA ARG A 413 -3.17 5.00 17.51
C ARG A 413 -3.58 6.44 17.28
N SER A 414 -2.59 7.32 17.15
CA SER A 414 -2.79 8.72 16.83
C SER A 414 -1.96 9.08 15.61
N PHE A 415 -2.60 9.53 14.56
CA PHE A 415 -1.98 10.14 13.38
C PHE A 415 -1.89 11.67 13.50
N GLU A 416 -2.42 12.25 14.57
CA GLU A 416 -2.72 13.69 14.68
C GLU A 416 -1.53 14.58 14.33
N GLU A 417 -0.34 14.27 14.85
CA GLU A 417 0.85 15.10 14.58
C GLU A 417 1.33 14.94 13.13
N GLU A 418 1.38 13.72 12.63
CA GLU A 418 1.85 13.46 11.27
C GLU A 418 0.86 13.96 10.21
N MET A 419 -0.45 13.87 10.45
CA MET A 419 -1.47 14.36 9.53
C MET A 419 -1.47 15.89 9.34
N LYS A 420 -0.93 16.66 10.29
CA LYS A 420 -0.72 18.10 10.11
C LYS A 420 0.31 18.42 9.02
N LEU A 421 1.16 17.45 8.70
CA LEU A 421 2.23 17.57 7.70
C LEU A 421 1.79 17.11 6.31
N LEU A 422 0.64 16.45 6.20
CA LEU A 422 0.14 15.95 4.91
C LEU A 422 -0.12 17.10 3.93
N GLY A 423 0.29 16.92 2.68
CA GLY A 423 0.22 17.97 1.65
C GLY A 423 1.36 18.98 1.72
N SER A 424 2.40 18.74 2.54
CA SER A 424 3.57 19.59 2.65
C SER A 424 4.87 18.77 2.63
N LYS A 425 5.99 19.43 2.35
CA LYS A 425 7.31 18.83 2.51
C LYS A 425 7.62 18.69 4.00
N ALA A 426 7.87 17.48 4.47
CA ALA A 426 8.08 17.21 5.88
C ALA A 426 8.87 15.94 6.17
N SER A 427 9.19 15.13 5.15
CA SER A 427 9.94 13.88 5.35
C SER A 427 11.44 14.07 5.17
N HIS A 428 12.21 12.99 5.36
CA HIS A 428 13.65 12.95 5.08
C HIS A 428 13.96 12.31 3.71
N GLY A 429 13.01 12.44 2.74
CA GLY A 429 13.14 11.89 1.39
C GLY A 429 12.11 10.83 1.04
N CYS A 430 11.45 10.21 2.03
CA CYS A 430 10.34 9.30 1.79
C CYS A 430 9.09 10.02 1.29
N ILE A 431 8.22 9.30 0.59
CA ILE A 431 6.89 9.74 0.19
C ILE A 431 5.90 9.18 1.20
N ARG A 432 5.32 10.04 2.03
CA ARG A 432 4.32 9.69 3.04
C ARG A 432 2.93 9.85 2.42
N VAL A 433 2.14 8.79 2.41
CA VAL A 433 0.84 8.74 1.73
C VAL A 433 -0.29 8.84 2.75
N ASP A 434 -1.37 9.54 2.39
CA ASP A 434 -2.60 9.61 3.19
C ASP A 434 -3.12 8.20 3.51
N PRO A 435 -3.35 7.85 4.78
CA PRO A 435 -3.92 6.56 5.17
C PRO A 435 -5.43 6.46 4.92
N ARG A 436 -6.11 7.60 4.74
CA ARG A 436 -7.57 7.67 4.63
C ARG A 436 -8.04 7.34 3.23
N ILE A 437 -9.27 6.85 3.13
CA ILE A 437 -10.02 6.81 1.89
C ILE A 437 -10.64 8.19 1.69
N THR A 438 -10.31 8.82 0.56
CA THR A 438 -10.83 10.14 0.17
C THR A 438 -11.60 10.03 -1.14
N GLU A 439 -12.46 10.98 -1.44
CA GLU A 439 -13.21 11.03 -2.69
C GLU A 439 -12.26 11.14 -3.90
N ALA A 440 -11.29 12.05 -3.86
CA ALA A 440 -10.29 12.22 -4.91
C ALA A 440 -9.39 10.98 -5.08
N GLY A 441 -9.13 10.26 -3.99
CA GLY A 441 -8.37 9.01 -3.99
C GLY A 441 -9.13 7.83 -4.58
N ASN A 442 -10.45 7.90 -4.68
CA ASN A 442 -11.30 6.84 -5.23
C ASN A 442 -10.97 5.44 -4.68
N GLY A 443 -10.80 5.34 -3.37
CA GLY A 443 -10.42 4.11 -2.69
C GLY A 443 -8.90 3.88 -2.57
N ILE A 444 -8.08 4.69 -3.24
CA ILE A 444 -6.61 4.61 -3.16
C ILE A 444 -6.12 5.27 -1.88
N ASN A 445 -5.27 4.57 -1.16
CA ASN A 445 -4.49 5.05 -0.01
C ASN A 445 -3.19 4.24 0.07
N SER A 446 -2.41 4.40 1.13
CA SER A 446 -1.16 3.66 1.32
C SER A 446 -1.32 2.13 1.33
N TRP A 447 -2.39 1.62 1.93
CA TRP A 447 -2.73 0.19 1.93
C TRP A 447 -3.05 -0.32 0.53
N TRP A 448 -3.89 0.42 -0.21
CA TRP A 448 -4.23 0.07 -1.58
C TRP A 448 -2.97 -0.02 -2.46
N ILE A 449 -2.09 0.99 -2.39
CA ILE A 449 -0.82 1.02 -3.12
C ILE A 449 0.02 -0.21 -2.81
N TRP A 450 0.13 -0.56 -1.53
CA TRP A 450 0.93 -1.70 -1.09
C TRP A 450 0.36 -3.04 -1.54
N THR A 451 -0.97 -3.18 -1.66
CA THR A 451 -1.64 -4.44 -2.00
C THR A 451 -1.94 -4.61 -3.49
N HIS A 452 -1.86 -3.55 -4.31
CA HIS A 452 -2.25 -3.59 -5.73
C HIS A 452 -1.12 -3.35 -6.72
N LEU A 453 -0.14 -2.51 -6.38
CA LEU A 453 0.92 -2.16 -7.33
C LEU A 453 2.02 -3.23 -7.35
N PRO A 454 2.28 -3.92 -8.47
CA PRO A 454 3.33 -4.93 -8.55
C PRO A 454 4.74 -4.34 -8.45
N HIS A 455 5.72 -5.21 -8.26
CA HIS A 455 7.13 -4.88 -8.47
C HIS A 455 7.33 -4.36 -9.91
N ASP A 456 8.28 -3.45 -10.11
CA ASP A 456 8.55 -2.79 -11.38
C ASP A 456 7.41 -1.88 -11.91
N THR A 457 6.41 -1.52 -11.11
CA THR A 457 5.53 -0.39 -11.43
C THR A 457 6.35 0.88 -11.47
N LYS A 458 6.26 1.63 -12.59
CA LYS A 458 7.04 2.86 -12.76
C LYS A 458 6.39 4.03 -12.04
N ILE A 459 7.21 4.85 -11.40
CA ILE A 459 6.83 6.14 -10.84
C ILE A 459 7.67 7.25 -11.48
N ILE A 460 7.01 8.30 -11.93
CA ILE A 460 7.61 9.55 -12.35
C ILE A 460 7.43 10.57 -11.23
N ILE A 461 8.52 11.15 -10.75
CA ILE A 461 8.55 12.21 -9.75
C ILE A 461 8.98 13.49 -10.44
N THR A 462 8.10 14.49 -10.49
CA THR A 462 8.36 15.73 -11.23
C THR A 462 9.37 16.61 -10.53
N PRO A 463 10.18 17.40 -11.27
CA PRO A 463 10.89 18.52 -10.69
C PRO A 463 9.91 19.60 -10.21
N GLU A 464 10.39 20.49 -9.35
CA GLU A 464 9.56 21.55 -8.75
C GLU A 464 9.60 22.85 -9.54
N GLU A 465 10.54 22.98 -10.49
CA GLU A 465 10.74 24.14 -11.37
C GLU A 465 10.45 23.80 -12.83
#